data_fca71693c2628269a9d1f210d06f9d18
#
_entry.id   fca71693c2628269a9d1f210d06f9d18
#
_cell.length_a   1.000
_cell.length_b   1.000
_cell.length_c   1.000
_cell.angle_alpha   90.00
_cell.angle_beta   90.00
_cell.angle_gamma   90.00
#
_symmetry.space_group_name_H-M   'P 1'
#
loop_
_entity.id
_entity.type
_entity.pdbx_description
1 polymer ?
#
loop_
_entity_poly.entity_id
_entity_poly.type
_entity_poly.pdbx_seq_one_letter_code
_entity_poly.pdbx_strand_id
1 'polypeptide(L)'
;MKLTFIFAGSPDSVRCHPLTLTRSLADFPLANISLKQHQATALLQAGVGPSSDAKATLEVQADAWLDVADILTFLADSSAGILTQADGKILARKSQAGSATMLAVKSFSISYSWDLLRANEAALAAKVKFSRPLEFHPWLVHPALLYVKGRLQLGKGTRLLPGVVIEGDVVIGDNCKIGPHCYIRGSTSIGDGCHIGQAVEIKNSILLNQTNVGHLAYIGDSILGQGVNLGAGTISSNLRHDGKAHRSMVAGDLIETGRRKLGTIIGDKVHTGINTSIYPGRKIWPHLTTLPGAIVDRDLIS
;
A
#
# COMPACT_ATOMS: atom_id res chain seq x y z
N MET A 1 -4.82 35.88 0.13
CA MET A 1 -5.95 34.96 0.36
C MET A 1 -5.39 33.63 0.83
N LYS A 2 -5.91 33.04 1.91
CA LYS A 2 -5.40 31.74 2.39
C LYS A 2 -5.89 30.64 1.45
N LEU A 3 -4.97 29.85 0.89
CA LEU A 3 -5.32 28.75 0.00
C LEU A 3 -5.99 27.63 0.81
N THR A 4 -7.07 27.07 0.28
CA THR A 4 -7.84 26.01 0.94
C THR A 4 -8.20 24.90 -0.03
N PHE A 5 -8.44 23.68 0.48
CA PHE A 5 -8.82 22.52 -0.33
C PHE A 5 -10.07 21.81 0.18
N ILE A 6 -10.73 21.12 -0.73
CA ILE A 6 -11.74 20.08 -0.47
C ILE A 6 -11.41 18.84 -1.26
N PHE A 7 -11.88 17.69 -0.79
CA PHE A 7 -11.85 16.46 -1.57
C PHE A 7 -13.11 16.33 -2.40
N ALA A 8 -12.94 15.96 -3.66
CA ALA A 8 -14.01 15.75 -4.62
C ALA A 8 -14.03 14.31 -5.13
N GLY A 9 -15.22 13.92 -5.61
CA GLY A 9 -15.46 12.61 -6.18
C GLY A 9 -15.60 11.51 -5.12
N SER A 10 -16.32 10.47 -5.49
CA SER A 10 -16.31 9.18 -4.81
C SER A 10 -15.46 8.25 -5.67
N PRO A 11 -14.34 7.71 -5.17
CA PRO A 11 -13.54 6.78 -5.93
C PRO A 11 -14.41 5.61 -6.41
N ASP A 12 -14.21 5.14 -7.65
CA ASP A 12 -14.82 3.91 -8.12
C ASP A 12 -14.27 2.73 -7.30
N SER A 13 -15.02 2.38 -6.25
CA SER A 13 -14.59 1.38 -5.28
C SER A 13 -14.46 -0.01 -5.91
N VAL A 14 -15.22 -0.31 -6.97
CA VAL A 14 -15.25 -1.63 -7.64
C VAL A 14 -13.89 -1.99 -8.24
N ARG A 15 -13.17 -1.02 -8.80
CA ARG A 15 -11.85 -1.25 -9.40
C ARG A 15 -10.78 -1.63 -8.38
N CYS A 16 -10.98 -1.29 -7.10
CA CYS A 16 -10.08 -1.64 -6.00
C CYS A 16 -10.55 -2.86 -5.19
N HIS A 17 -11.62 -3.58 -5.64
CA HIS A 17 -11.99 -4.85 -5.02
C HIS A 17 -10.82 -5.86 -5.07
N PRO A 18 -10.69 -6.70 -4.02
CA PRO A 18 -11.59 -6.88 -2.86
C PRO A 18 -11.35 -5.92 -1.69
N LEU A 19 -10.35 -5.03 -1.74
CA LEU A 19 -9.89 -4.23 -0.61
C LEU A 19 -10.89 -3.15 -0.17
N THR A 20 -11.68 -2.63 -1.11
CA THR A 20 -12.69 -1.59 -0.88
C THR A 20 -14.09 -2.11 -0.58
N LEU A 21 -14.24 -3.41 -0.40
CA LEU A 21 -15.49 -4.02 0.10
C LEU A 21 -15.72 -3.76 1.59
N THR A 22 -14.65 -3.52 2.34
CA THR A 22 -14.67 -3.39 3.81
C THR A 22 -14.21 -2.02 4.32
N ARG A 23 -13.67 -1.18 3.44
CA ARG A 23 -13.22 0.18 3.75
C ARG A 23 -13.24 1.07 2.52
N SER A 24 -13.29 2.39 2.72
CA SER A 24 -13.13 3.33 1.62
C SER A 24 -11.67 3.37 1.13
N LEU A 25 -11.44 3.74 -0.14
CA LEU A 25 -10.09 3.97 -0.64
C LEU A 25 -9.36 5.09 0.10
N ALA A 26 -10.09 6.14 0.49
CA ALA A 26 -9.55 7.26 1.26
C ALA A 26 -9.00 6.85 2.64
N ASP A 27 -9.59 5.80 3.23
CA ASP A 27 -9.15 5.24 4.52
C ASP A 27 -8.14 4.12 4.38
N PHE A 28 -7.77 3.73 3.15
CA PHE A 28 -6.80 2.66 2.92
C PHE A 28 -5.41 3.08 3.43
N PRO A 29 -4.75 2.26 4.29
CA PRO A 29 -3.46 2.62 4.86
C PRO A 29 -2.31 2.33 3.88
N LEU A 30 -1.47 3.33 3.70
CA LEU A 30 -0.22 3.30 2.94
C LEU A 30 0.89 3.70 3.91
N ALA A 31 1.92 2.90 4.06
CA ALA A 31 2.91 3.07 5.14
C ALA A 31 2.24 3.33 6.51
N ASN A 32 1.16 2.60 6.81
CA ASN A 32 0.33 2.68 8.02
C ASN A 32 -0.35 4.04 8.28
N ILE A 33 -0.55 4.84 7.23
CA ILE A 33 -1.30 6.11 7.28
C ILE A 33 -2.33 6.10 6.16
N SER A 34 -3.55 6.57 6.41
CA SER A 34 -4.61 6.59 5.40
C SER A 34 -4.26 7.50 4.20
N LEU A 35 -4.76 7.14 3.02
CA LEU A 35 -4.57 7.94 1.80
C LEU A 35 -4.98 9.39 2.02
N LYS A 36 -6.14 9.64 2.62
CA LYS A 36 -6.63 11.00 2.92
C LYS A 36 -5.68 11.80 3.82
N GLN A 37 -5.00 11.13 4.77
CA GLN A 37 -4.01 11.80 5.62
C GLN A 37 -2.73 12.13 4.85
N HIS A 38 -2.28 11.25 3.92
CA HIS A 38 -1.18 11.56 3.02
C HIS A 38 -1.51 12.77 2.15
N GLN A 39 -2.69 12.81 1.55
CA GLN A 39 -3.17 13.93 0.74
C GLN A 39 -3.21 15.23 1.56
N ALA A 40 -3.83 15.20 2.73
CA ALA A 40 -3.91 16.37 3.61
C ALA A 40 -2.51 16.87 4.02
N THR A 41 -1.59 15.96 4.33
CA THR A 41 -0.21 16.31 4.69
C THR A 41 0.51 16.97 3.53
N ALA A 42 0.40 16.43 2.31
CA ALA A 42 1.03 17.01 1.12
C ALA A 42 0.50 18.42 0.82
N LEU A 43 -0.82 18.62 0.93
CA LEU A 43 -1.46 19.91 0.75
C LEU A 43 -1.04 20.93 1.80
N LEU A 44 -1.00 20.54 3.08
CA LEU A 44 -0.52 21.38 4.18
C LEU A 44 0.93 21.80 3.99
N GLN A 45 1.80 20.88 3.54
CA GLN A 45 3.19 21.17 3.22
C GLN A 45 3.33 22.13 2.04
N ALA A 46 2.38 22.14 1.11
CA ALA A 46 2.30 23.09 0.02
C ALA A 46 1.61 24.42 0.41
N GLY A 47 1.25 24.61 1.68
CA GLY A 47 0.62 25.84 2.19
C GLY A 47 -0.90 25.92 1.95
N VAL A 48 -1.55 24.81 1.61
CA VAL A 48 -2.99 24.72 1.37
C VAL A 48 -3.68 24.09 2.59
N GLY A 49 -4.59 24.82 3.25
CA GLY A 49 -5.33 24.34 4.42
C GLY A 49 -6.65 23.65 4.05
N PRO A 50 -7.25 22.84 4.96
CA PRO A 50 -8.57 22.29 4.73
C PRO A 50 -9.64 23.40 4.72
N SER A 51 -10.70 23.19 3.93
CA SER A 51 -11.90 24.05 3.91
C SER A 51 -13.13 23.22 4.20
N SER A 52 -14.06 23.80 4.93
CA SER A 52 -15.43 23.29 5.07
C SER A 52 -16.40 23.93 4.05
N ASP A 53 -15.93 24.92 3.28
CA ASP A 53 -16.75 25.69 2.33
C ASP A 53 -16.52 25.17 0.90
N ALA A 54 -17.60 25.11 0.11
CA ALA A 54 -17.55 24.82 -1.33
C ALA A 54 -16.77 25.85 -2.16
N LYS A 55 -16.38 26.98 -1.56
CA LYS A 55 -15.51 28.01 -2.14
C LYS A 55 -14.01 27.73 -1.94
N ALA A 56 -13.62 26.48 -1.67
CA ALA A 56 -12.22 26.11 -1.61
C ALA A 56 -11.47 26.52 -2.87
N THR A 57 -10.19 26.90 -2.72
CA THR A 57 -9.35 27.31 -3.85
C THR A 57 -8.84 26.13 -4.67
N LEU A 58 -8.84 24.93 -4.09
CA LEU A 58 -8.40 23.69 -4.73
C LEU A 58 -9.41 22.55 -4.45
N GLU A 59 -9.84 21.91 -5.50
CA GLU A 59 -10.61 20.66 -5.48
C GLU A 59 -9.68 19.48 -5.82
N VAL A 60 -9.55 18.51 -4.94
CA VAL A 60 -8.62 17.38 -5.07
C VAL A 60 -9.40 16.07 -5.20
N GLN A 61 -9.06 15.25 -6.19
CA GLN A 61 -9.71 13.95 -6.34
C GLN A 61 -9.34 13.01 -5.18
N ALA A 62 -10.36 12.36 -4.61
CA ALA A 62 -10.20 11.53 -3.42
C ALA A 62 -9.36 10.26 -3.65
N ASP A 63 -9.17 9.84 -4.91
CA ASP A 63 -8.32 8.73 -5.34
C ASP A 63 -6.90 9.15 -5.75
N ALA A 64 -6.54 10.43 -5.64
CA ALA A 64 -5.24 10.92 -6.07
C ALA A 64 -4.15 10.66 -5.01
N TRP A 65 -3.04 10.05 -5.43
CA TRP A 65 -1.77 10.21 -4.72
C TRP A 65 -1.14 11.54 -5.10
N LEU A 66 -0.82 12.37 -4.12
CA LEU A 66 -0.27 13.71 -4.33
C LEU A 66 1.20 13.80 -3.90
N ASP A 67 2.06 14.29 -4.78
CA ASP A 67 3.44 14.68 -4.47
C ASP A 67 3.52 16.19 -4.23
N VAL A 68 4.23 16.60 -3.19
CA VAL A 68 4.35 18.02 -2.78
C VAL A 68 4.95 18.89 -3.88
N ALA A 69 5.95 18.38 -4.63
CA ALA A 69 6.60 19.15 -5.68
C ALA A 69 5.63 19.45 -6.84
N ASP A 70 4.79 18.46 -7.22
CA ASP A 70 3.77 18.68 -8.25
C ASP A 70 2.73 19.71 -7.79
N ILE A 71 2.29 19.65 -6.51
CA ILE A 71 1.34 20.62 -5.96
C ILE A 71 1.94 22.03 -5.97
N LEU A 72 3.18 22.20 -5.50
CA LEU A 72 3.86 23.50 -5.47
C LEU A 72 4.01 24.10 -6.88
N THR A 73 4.44 23.29 -7.87
CA THR A 73 4.55 23.71 -9.27
C THR A 73 3.18 24.09 -9.83
N PHE A 74 2.16 23.28 -9.56
CA PHE A 74 0.79 23.56 -9.99
C PHE A 74 0.27 24.86 -9.40
N LEU A 75 0.49 25.11 -8.11
CA LEU A 75 0.03 26.35 -7.45
C LEU A 75 0.75 27.59 -8.00
N ALA A 76 2.03 27.49 -8.33
CA ALA A 76 2.84 28.58 -8.86
C ALA A 76 2.47 28.97 -10.30
N ASP A 77 1.95 28.05 -11.10
CA ASP A 77 1.51 28.32 -12.47
C ASP A 77 0.11 28.93 -12.48
N SER A 78 0.03 30.25 -12.72
CA SER A 78 -1.26 30.99 -12.77
C SER A 78 -2.12 30.62 -13.99
N SER A 79 -1.54 30.06 -15.05
CA SER A 79 -2.25 29.65 -16.27
C SER A 79 -2.90 28.27 -16.11
N ALA A 80 -2.31 27.39 -15.29
CA ALA A 80 -2.81 26.05 -15.08
C ALA A 80 -4.00 26.01 -14.12
N GLY A 81 -5.13 25.52 -14.58
CA GLY A 81 -6.34 25.32 -13.79
C GLY A 81 -6.58 23.85 -13.43
N ILE A 82 -5.95 22.91 -14.14
CA ILE A 82 -6.16 21.48 -13.97
C ILE A 82 -4.82 20.77 -13.87
N LEU A 83 -4.66 19.91 -12.86
CA LEU A 83 -3.54 19.00 -12.72
C LEU A 83 -4.00 17.59 -13.16
N THR A 84 -3.30 16.99 -14.12
CA THR A 84 -3.61 15.66 -14.66
C THR A 84 -2.41 14.74 -14.61
N GLN A 85 -2.66 13.44 -14.66
CA GLN A 85 -1.63 12.44 -15.00
C GLN A 85 -1.57 12.19 -16.51
N ALA A 86 -0.61 11.39 -16.97
CA ALA A 86 -0.30 11.20 -18.39
C ALA A 86 -1.46 10.63 -19.24
N ASP A 87 -2.37 9.87 -18.66
CA ASP A 87 -3.57 9.32 -19.33
C ASP A 87 -4.75 10.31 -19.37
N GLY A 88 -4.55 11.56 -18.91
CA GLY A 88 -5.57 12.61 -18.87
C GLY A 88 -6.46 12.60 -17.63
N LYS A 89 -6.28 11.67 -16.69
CA LYS A 89 -7.06 11.70 -15.44
C LYS A 89 -6.73 12.92 -14.60
N ILE A 90 -7.77 13.57 -14.13
CA ILE A 90 -7.66 14.77 -13.30
C ILE A 90 -7.31 14.35 -11.87
N LEU A 91 -6.32 15.05 -11.29
CA LEU A 91 -5.88 14.87 -9.91
C LEU A 91 -6.35 16.02 -9.02
N ALA A 92 -6.34 17.24 -9.55
CA ALA A 92 -6.82 18.42 -8.85
C ALA A 92 -7.27 19.52 -9.84
N ARG A 93 -8.13 20.45 -9.33
CA ARG A 93 -8.60 21.64 -10.05
C ARG A 93 -8.48 22.86 -9.16
N LYS A 94 -8.11 24.01 -9.72
CA LYS A 94 -8.23 25.32 -9.08
C LYS A 94 -9.62 25.90 -9.37
N SER A 95 -10.25 26.48 -8.36
CA SER A 95 -11.58 27.08 -8.48
C SER A 95 -11.59 28.39 -9.29
N GLN A 96 -10.46 29.11 -9.32
CA GLN A 96 -10.27 30.37 -10.03
C GLN A 96 -8.90 30.35 -10.69
N ALA A 97 -8.83 29.85 -11.91
CA ALA A 97 -7.58 29.83 -12.69
C ALA A 97 -7.88 29.69 -14.17
N GLY A 98 -6.84 29.79 -15.00
CA GLY A 98 -6.90 29.51 -16.42
C GLY A 98 -7.39 28.11 -16.75
N SER A 99 -7.68 27.83 -18.00
CA SER A 99 -8.14 26.53 -18.50
C SER A 99 -6.99 25.58 -18.86
N ALA A 100 -5.74 26.02 -18.72
CA ALA A 100 -4.58 25.21 -19.09
C ALA A 100 -4.42 23.98 -18.18
N THR A 101 -3.94 22.90 -18.76
CA THR A 101 -3.68 21.64 -18.06
C THR A 101 -2.19 21.50 -17.80
N MET A 102 -1.84 21.19 -16.56
CA MET A 102 -0.49 20.81 -16.16
C MET A 102 -0.37 19.32 -15.99
N LEU A 103 0.67 18.71 -16.52
CA LEU A 103 0.95 17.30 -16.35
C LEU A 103 1.73 17.06 -15.04
N ALA A 104 1.21 16.20 -14.18
CA ALA A 104 1.90 15.76 -12.97
C ALA A 104 3.09 14.85 -13.33
N VAL A 105 4.17 14.97 -12.57
CA VAL A 105 5.39 14.15 -12.74
C VAL A 105 5.37 12.95 -11.80
N LYS A 106 4.95 13.14 -10.55
CA LYS A 106 4.96 12.12 -9.47
C LYS A 106 3.60 11.81 -8.89
N SER A 107 2.65 12.75 -9.01
CA SER A 107 1.27 12.52 -8.58
C SER A 107 0.53 11.64 -9.58
N PHE A 108 -0.40 10.80 -9.10
CA PHE A 108 -1.16 9.87 -9.93
C PHE A 108 -2.49 9.46 -9.27
N SER A 109 -3.45 8.97 -10.06
CA SER A 109 -4.69 8.38 -9.56
C SER A 109 -4.48 6.92 -9.17
N ILE A 110 -5.03 6.51 -8.03
CA ILE A 110 -5.16 5.11 -7.62
C ILE A 110 -6.42 4.56 -8.28
N SER A 111 -6.25 4.01 -9.48
CA SER A 111 -7.34 3.54 -10.31
C SER A 111 -7.70 2.08 -10.06
N TYR A 112 -6.73 1.30 -9.61
CA TYR A 112 -6.85 -0.13 -9.37
C TYR A 112 -6.15 -0.54 -8.08
N SER A 113 -6.53 -1.69 -7.55
CA SER A 113 -5.96 -2.21 -6.30
C SER A 113 -4.42 -2.35 -6.32
N TRP A 114 -3.81 -2.65 -7.46
CA TRP A 114 -2.33 -2.73 -7.57
C TRP A 114 -1.62 -1.37 -7.59
N ASP A 115 -2.33 -0.26 -7.86
CA ASP A 115 -1.76 1.09 -7.75
C ASP A 115 -1.43 1.45 -6.30
N LEU A 116 -2.10 0.80 -5.33
CA LEU A 116 -1.79 0.93 -3.91
C LEU A 116 -0.34 0.52 -3.58
N LEU A 117 0.23 -0.46 -4.31
CA LEU A 117 1.64 -0.82 -4.13
C LEU A 117 2.56 0.34 -4.54
N ARG A 118 2.29 1.01 -5.68
CA ARG A 118 3.02 2.21 -6.09
C ARG A 118 2.87 3.36 -5.09
N ALA A 119 1.67 3.56 -4.58
CA ALA A 119 1.41 4.59 -3.58
C ALA A 119 2.12 4.28 -2.24
N ASN A 120 2.18 3.01 -1.83
CA ASN A 120 2.93 2.58 -0.65
C ASN A 120 4.44 2.76 -0.83
N GLU A 121 4.99 2.43 -2.00
CA GLU A 121 6.38 2.68 -2.36
C GLU A 121 6.72 4.18 -2.23
N ALA A 122 5.86 5.06 -2.76
CA ALA A 122 6.02 6.51 -2.65
C ALA A 122 5.88 7.01 -1.21
N ALA A 123 4.90 6.48 -0.45
CA ALA A 123 4.70 6.82 0.96
C ALA A 123 5.92 6.47 1.81
N LEU A 124 6.47 5.28 1.62
CA LEU A 124 7.66 4.82 2.35
C LEU A 124 8.88 5.67 2.00
N ALA A 125 9.09 5.97 0.71
CA ALA A 125 10.20 6.82 0.27
C ALA A 125 10.15 8.23 0.88
N ALA A 126 8.95 8.79 1.04
CA ALA A 126 8.75 10.13 1.59
C ALA A 126 8.82 10.17 3.14
N LYS A 127 8.31 9.12 3.81
CA LYS A 127 8.01 9.14 5.25
C LYS A 127 9.13 8.58 6.13
N VAL A 128 9.85 7.59 5.66
CA VAL A 128 10.83 6.92 6.50
C VAL A 128 12.03 7.84 6.74
N LYS A 129 11.84 8.83 7.61
CA LYS A 129 12.96 9.49 8.28
C LYS A 129 13.56 8.43 9.19
N PHE A 130 14.88 8.23 9.08
CA PHE A 130 15.60 7.36 9.99
C PHE A 130 15.14 7.59 11.43
N SER A 131 14.43 6.66 11.99
CA SER A 131 14.50 6.47 13.42
C SER A 131 15.93 6.02 13.71
N ARG A 132 16.48 6.59 14.78
CA ARG A 132 17.82 6.40 15.35
C ARG A 132 18.41 5.02 15.06
N PRO A 133 19.76 4.89 15.02
CA PRO A 133 20.40 3.58 15.06
C PRO A 133 19.66 2.69 16.05
N LEU A 134 19.58 1.39 15.78
CA LEU A 134 18.95 0.38 16.65
C LEU A 134 19.63 0.35 18.03
N GLU A 135 19.66 1.48 18.72
CA GLU A 135 20.10 1.60 20.09
C GLU A 135 19.05 0.92 20.96
N PHE A 136 19.43 -0.16 21.59
CA PHE A 136 18.75 -0.88 22.68
C PHE A 136 17.28 -0.46 22.90
N HIS A 137 16.41 -0.87 21.99
CA HIS A 137 15.00 -0.87 22.30
C HIS A 137 14.72 -2.09 23.19
N PRO A 138 13.99 -1.92 24.32
CA PRO A 138 13.65 -3.04 25.21
C PRO A 138 12.87 -4.19 24.55
N TRP A 139 12.44 -4.00 23.31
CA TRP A 139 11.76 -4.97 22.46
C TRP A 139 12.69 -5.81 21.55
N LEU A 140 13.97 -5.49 21.53
CA LEU A 140 14.96 -6.24 20.76
C LEU A 140 15.49 -7.40 21.59
N VAL A 141 15.08 -8.61 21.28
CA VAL A 141 15.45 -9.81 22.04
C VAL A 141 16.90 -10.23 21.80
N HIS A 142 17.70 -9.70 21.07
CA HIS A 142 19.16 -9.87 20.88
C HIS A 142 19.61 -9.08 19.62
N PRO A 143 20.04 -7.83 19.75
CA PRO A 143 20.44 -6.99 18.60
C PRO A 143 21.51 -7.61 17.69
N ALA A 144 22.43 -8.39 18.27
CA ALA A 144 23.51 -9.05 17.53
C ALA A 144 23.03 -10.12 16.52
N LEU A 145 21.78 -10.53 16.60
CA LEU A 145 21.20 -11.55 15.71
C LEU A 145 20.22 -10.95 14.71
N LEU A 146 20.20 -9.63 14.57
CA LEU A 146 19.36 -8.90 13.61
C LEU A 146 20.24 -8.32 12.50
N TYR A 147 19.75 -8.39 11.27
CA TYR A 147 20.36 -7.71 10.15
C TYR A 147 19.37 -6.70 9.57
N VAL A 148 19.72 -5.41 9.61
CA VAL A 148 18.91 -4.34 9.03
C VAL A 148 19.76 -3.52 8.07
N LYS A 149 19.38 -3.51 6.79
CA LYS A 149 19.99 -2.71 5.74
C LYS A 149 18.92 -1.88 5.04
N GLY A 150 18.82 -0.61 5.35
CA GLY A 150 17.81 0.31 4.83
C GLY A 150 17.16 1.11 5.94
N ARG A 151 15.96 1.60 5.68
CA ARG A 151 15.21 2.45 6.62
C ARG A 151 14.10 1.63 7.29
N LEU A 152 14.12 1.57 8.60
CA LEU A 152 13.14 0.83 9.40
C LEU A 152 12.43 1.76 10.38
N GLN A 153 11.11 1.75 10.39
CA GLN A 153 10.29 2.35 11.43
C GLN A 153 9.52 1.23 12.17
N LEU A 154 9.63 1.22 13.49
CA LEU A 154 8.92 0.27 14.35
C LEU A 154 7.91 0.97 15.23
N GLY A 155 6.72 0.38 15.35
CA GLY A 155 5.70 0.75 16.31
C GLY A 155 6.00 0.28 17.73
N LYS A 156 5.24 0.80 18.68
CA LYS A 156 5.38 0.47 20.11
C LYS A 156 5.02 -0.99 20.37
N GLY A 157 5.73 -1.65 21.28
CA GLY A 157 5.46 -3.04 21.67
C GLY A 157 5.80 -4.09 20.62
N THR A 158 6.29 -3.69 19.44
CA THR A 158 6.72 -4.63 18.39
C THR A 158 8.01 -5.31 18.77
N ARG A 159 8.06 -6.63 18.61
CA ARG A 159 9.19 -7.48 18.99
C ARG A 159 9.83 -8.10 17.75
N LEU A 160 11.13 -7.87 17.57
CA LEU A 160 11.95 -8.53 16.57
C LEU A 160 12.70 -9.69 17.24
N LEU A 161 12.45 -10.91 16.77
CA LEU A 161 13.07 -12.13 17.30
C LEU A 161 14.39 -12.45 16.57
N PRO A 162 15.23 -13.33 17.12
CA PRO A 162 16.54 -13.67 16.55
C PRO A 162 16.45 -14.12 15.08
N GLY A 163 17.45 -13.76 14.27
CA GLY A 163 17.57 -14.16 12.87
C GLY A 163 16.66 -13.39 11.90
N VAL A 164 16.05 -12.29 12.33
CA VAL A 164 15.28 -11.42 11.44
C VAL A 164 16.22 -10.64 10.53
N VAL A 165 15.93 -10.67 9.24
CA VAL A 165 16.62 -9.88 8.20
C VAL A 165 15.64 -8.88 7.62
N ILE A 166 16.02 -7.59 7.59
CA ILE A 166 15.21 -6.50 7.00
C ILE A 166 16.08 -5.74 6.01
N GLU A 167 15.60 -5.57 4.77
CA GLU A 167 16.28 -4.80 3.73
C GLU A 167 15.32 -3.83 3.02
N GLY A 168 15.77 -2.60 2.80
CA GLY A 168 15.00 -1.54 2.13
C GLY A 168 14.16 -0.71 3.10
N ASP A 169 13.10 -0.10 2.58
CA ASP A 169 12.23 0.80 3.33
C ASP A 169 11.05 0.03 3.92
N VAL A 170 11.03 -0.12 5.25
CA VAL A 170 10.04 -0.93 5.95
C VAL A 170 9.42 -0.16 7.11
N VAL A 171 8.09 -0.19 7.21
CA VAL A 171 7.32 0.29 8.36
C VAL A 171 6.58 -0.89 8.97
N ILE A 172 6.73 -1.07 10.28
CA ILE A 172 6.01 -2.09 11.06
C ILE A 172 5.25 -1.35 12.17
N GLY A 173 3.96 -1.64 12.29
CA GLY A 173 3.06 -1.04 13.28
C GLY A 173 3.31 -1.49 14.70
N ASP A 174 2.35 -1.20 15.57
CA ASP A 174 2.41 -1.48 16.99
C ASP A 174 2.11 -2.95 17.32
N ASN A 175 2.68 -3.47 18.42
CA ASN A 175 2.39 -4.78 18.99
C ASN A 175 2.56 -5.97 18.02
N CYS A 176 3.47 -5.87 17.06
CA CYS A 176 3.77 -6.95 16.14
C CYS A 176 4.76 -7.97 16.73
N LYS A 177 4.69 -9.20 16.24
CA LYS A 177 5.67 -10.25 16.50
C LYS A 177 6.35 -10.63 15.18
N ILE A 178 7.64 -10.34 15.05
CA ILE A 178 8.42 -10.52 13.82
C ILE A 178 9.53 -11.53 14.06
N GLY A 179 9.53 -12.60 13.30
CA GLY A 179 10.51 -13.68 13.39
C GLY A 179 10.05 -14.89 14.24
N PRO A 180 10.96 -15.82 14.58
CA PRO A 180 12.40 -15.78 14.24
C PRO A 180 12.67 -16.12 12.75
N HIS A 181 13.89 -15.82 12.29
CA HIS A 181 14.39 -16.24 10.97
C HIS A 181 13.43 -15.90 9.81
N CYS A 182 12.88 -14.69 9.77
CA CYS A 182 12.13 -14.19 8.62
C CYS A 182 12.91 -13.14 7.84
N TYR A 183 12.55 -12.95 6.56
CA TYR A 183 13.15 -11.98 5.67
C TYR A 183 12.10 -10.99 5.17
N ILE A 184 12.25 -9.71 5.53
CA ILE A 184 11.34 -8.62 5.09
C ILE A 184 12.16 -7.67 4.23
N ARG A 185 11.70 -7.41 2.99
CA ARG A 185 12.47 -6.59 2.06
C ARG A 185 11.62 -5.75 1.11
N GLY A 186 12.32 -4.81 0.44
CA GLY A 186 11.69 -3.87 -0.48
C GLY A 186 10.84 -2.84 0.28
N SER A 187 9.90 -2.22 -0.42
CA SER A 187 8.99 -1.22 0.14
C SER A 187 7.81 -1.91 0.81
N THR A 188 7.99 -2.36 2.07
CA THR A 188 6.98 -3.15 2.80
C THR A 188 6.39 -2.37 3.97
N SER A 189 5.06 -2.37 4.08
CA SER A 189 4.34 -1.90 5.25
C SER A 189 3.56 -3.03 5.93
N ILE A 190 3.68 -3.12 7.24
CA ILE A 190 3.03 -4.10 8.11
C ILE A 190 2.24 -3.31 9.15
N GLY A 191 0.94 -3.54 9.23
CA GLY A 191 0.03 -2.90 10.18
C GLY A 191 0.21 -3.37 11.62
N ASP A 192 -0.68 -2.93 12.50
CA ASP A 192 -0.61 -3.24 13.92
C ASP A 192 -1.03 -4.69 14.23
N GLY A 193 -0.46 -5.27 15.29
CA GLY A 193 -0.81 -6.59 15.79
C GLY A 193 -0.53 -7.75 14.85
N CYS A 194 0.35 -7.57 13.85
CA CYS A 194 0.69 -8.60 12.87
C CYS A 194 1.69 -9.62 13.44
N HIS A 195 1.62 -10.84 12.93
CA HIS A 195 2.60 -11.88 13.18
C HIS A 195 3.25 -12.35 11.88
N ILE A 196 4.55 -12.13 11.74
CA ILE A 196 5.39 -12.65 10.65
C ILE A 196 6.36 -13.64 11.28
N GLY A 197 6.14 -14.93 11.02
CA GLY A 197 6.81 -15.98 11.77
C GLY A 197 8.02 -16.59 11.05
N GLN A 198 8.34 -17.82 11.45
CA GLN A 198 9.57 -18.50 11.02
C GLN A 198 9.56 -18.86 9.54
N ALA A 199 10.72 -18.63 8.91
CA ALA A 199 10.96 -18.95 7.48
C ALA A 199 9.91 -18.29 6.54
N VAL A 200 9.48 -17.07 6.88
CA VAL A 200 8.58 -16.26 6.07
C VAL A 200 9.39 -15.20 5.33
N GLU A 201 9.16 -15.06 4.03
CA GLU A 201 9.66 -13.95 3.25
C GLU A 201 8.52 -13.03 2.84
N ILE A 202 8.64 -11.73 3.17
CA ILE A 202 7.73 -10.67 2.72
C ILE A 202 8.51 -9.68 1.85
N LYS A 203 8.04 -9.42 0.65
CA LYS A 203 8.71 -8.53 -0.30
C LYS A 203 7.75 -7.54 -0.92
N ASN A 204 8.05 -6.22 -0.80
CA ASN A 204 7.32 -5.15 -1.50
C ASN A 204 5.79 -5.28 -1.35
N SER A 205 5.32 -5.45 -0.13
CA SER A 205 3.93 -5.81 0.17
C SER A 205 3.29 -4.91 1.22
N ILE A 206 1.97 -4.87 1.22
CA ILE A 206 1.15 -4.19 2.22
C ILE A 206 0.41 -5.26 3.02
N LEU A 207 0.65 -5.35 4.31
CA LEU A 207 -0.10 -6.19 5.24
C LEU A 207 -0.88 -5.29 6.19
N LEU A 208 -2.20 -5.43 6.21
CA LEU A 208 -3.03 -4.65 7.11
C LEU A 208 -3.06 -5.24 8.51
N ASN A 209 -3.67 -4.52 9.46
CA ASN A 209 -3.66 -4.88 10.87
C ASN A 209 -4.10 -6.32 11.14
N GLN A 210 -3.52 -6.95 12.16
CA GLN A 210 -3.89 -8.30 12.65
C GLN A 210 -3.69 -9.41 11.60
N THR A 211 -2.83 -9.20 10.61
CA THR A 211 -2.48 -10.21 9.61
C THR A 211 -1.45 -11.19 10.16
N ASN A 212 -1.70 -12.49 9.99
CA ASN A 212 -0.83 -13.58 10.40
C ASN A 212 -0.24 -14.30 9.19
N VAL A 213 1.09 -14.31 9.08
CA VAL A 213 1.87 -15.12 8.15
C VAL A 213 2.87 -15.90 9.00
N GLY A 214 2.41 -17.01 9.60
CA GLY A 214 3.12 -17.64 10.72
C GLY A 214 4.32 -18.50 10.34
N HIS A 215 4.30 -19.18 9.19
CA HIS A 215 5.28 -20.22 8.87
C HIS A 215 5.48 -20.43 7.39
N LEU A 216 6.75 -20.61 6.95
CA LEU A 216 7.14 -21.19 5.66
C LEU A 216 6.43 -20.55 4.45
N ALA A 217 6.28 -19.25 4.42
CA ALA A 217 5.49 -18.55 3.40
C ALA A 217 6.34 -17.59 2.57
N TYR A 218 5.97 -17.42 1.30
CA TYR A 218 6.49 -16.34 0.46
C TYR A 218 5.35 -15.44 -0.01
N ILE A 219 5.46 -14.14 0.30
CA ILE A 219 4.48 -13.11 -0.08
C ILE A 219 5.25 -11.97 -0.73
N GLY A 220 5.15 -11.86 -2.04
CA GLY A 220 5.83 -10.84 -2.83
C GLY A 220 4.91 -9.98 -3.66
N ASP A 221 5.11 -8.65 -3.65
CA ASP A 221 4.37 -7.67 -4.46
C ASP A 221 2.83 -7.82 -4.27
N SER A 222 2.42 -7.99 -3.01
CA SER A 222 1.07 -8.42 -2.61
C SER A 222 0.42 -7.44 -1.65
N ILE A 223 -0.91 -7.52 -1.54
CA ILE A 223 -1.70 -6.76 -0.56
C ILE A 223 -2.58 -7.73 0.22
N LEU A 224 -2.40 -7.76 1.54
CA LEU A 224 -3.19 -8.58 2.45
C LEU A 224 -4.06 -7.67 3.32
N GLY A 225 -5.37 -7.93 3.31
CA GLY A 225 -6.36 -7.23 4.11
C GLY A 225 -6.19 -7.46 5.61
N GLN A 226 -7.04 -6.83 6.38
CA GLN A 226 -7.03 -6.92 7.83
C GLN A 226 -7.47 -8.31 8.31
N GLY A 227 -6.77 -8.86 9.32
CA GLY A 227 -7.13 -10.13 9.93
C GLY A 227 -6.96 -11.34 9.02
N VAL A 228 -6.18 -11.24 7.95
CA VAL A 228 -5.81 -12.38 7.09
C VAL A 228 -4.95 -13.35 7.88
N ASN A 229 -5.23 -14.64 7.75
CA ASN A 229 -4.41 -15.69 8.33
C ASN A 229 -3.98 -16.70 7.28
N LEU A 230 -2.69 -16.72 6.96
CA LEU A 230 -2.15 -17.64 5.98
C LEU A 230 -1.67 -18.93 6.65
N GLY A 231 -2.20 -20.06 6.18
CA GLY A 231 -1.73 -21.38 6.58
C GLY A 231 -0.26 -21.61 6.21
N ALA A 232 0.43 -22.42 7.00
CA ALA A 232 1.84 -22.74 6.77
C ALA A 232 2.09 -23.23 5.34
N GLY A 233 3.17 -22.77 4.70
CA GLY A 233 3.48 -23.13 3.32
C GLY A 233 2.64 -22.39 2.26
N THR A 234 1.93 -21.34 2.61
CA THR A 234 1.24 -20.50 1.60
C THR A 234 2.25 -19.72 0.78
N ILE A 235 2.23 -19.93 -0.55
CA ILE A 235 3.14 -19.29 -1.50
C ILE A 235 2.35 -18.49 -2.51
N SER A 236 2.66 -17.18 -2.60
CA SER A 236 2.13 -16.29 -3.64
C SER A 236 3.17 -16.08 -4.73
N SER A 237 2.96 -16.65 -5.92
CA SER A 237 3.80 -16.33 -7.08
C SER A 237 3.57 -14.86 -7.49
N ASN A 238 4.64 -14.17 -7.89
CA ASN A 238 4.58 -12.76 -8.30
C ASN A 238 5.19 -12.47 -9.68
N LEU A 239 5.68 -13.47 -10.38
CA LEU A 239 6.30 -13.34 -11.69
C LEU A 239 5.73 -14.37 -12.66
N ARG A 240 5.39 -13.92 -13.87
CA ARG A 240 4.99 -14.81 -14.97
C ARG A 240 6.21 -15.50 -15.59
N HIS A 241 6.04 -16.73 -16.07
CA HIS A 241 7.11 -17.47 -16.73
C HIS A 241 7.59 -16.79 -18.03
N ASP A 242 6.70 -16.08 -18.73
CA ASP A 242 7.01 -15.34 -19.96
C ASP A 242 7.64 -13.95 -19.70
N GLY A 243 7.79 -13.54 -18.43
CA GLY A 243 8.38 -12.27 -18.00
C GLY A 243 7.59 -11.01 -18.37
N LYS A 244 6.40 -11.15 -18.95
CA LYS A 244 5.51 -10.02 -19.31
C LYS A 244 4.83 -9.40 -18.09
N ALA A 245 4.20 -8.23 -18.29
CA ALA A 245 3.35 -7.63 -17.29
C ALA A 245 2.14 -8.53 -16.98
N HIS A 246 1.66 -8.42 -15.73
CA HIS A 246 0.48 -9.15 -15.30
C HIS A 246 -0.79 -8.51 -15.84
N ARG A 247 -1.82 -9.35 -16.03
CA ARG A 247 -3.20 -8.94 -16.20
C ARG A 247 -4.01 -9.37 -15.00
N SER A 248 -4.98 -8.57 -14.58
CA SER A 248 -5.86 -8.88 -13.46
C SER A 248 -7.31 -8.60 -13.82
N MET A 249 -8.21 -9.43 -13.32
CA MET A 249 -9.65 -9.29 -13.58
C MET A 249 -10.21 -8.11 -12.78
N VAL A 250 -10.97 -7.23 -13.43
CA VAL A 250 -11.65 -6.09 -12.81
C VAL A 250 -13.05 -5.98 -13.40
N ALA A 251 -14.07 -6.16 -12.57
CA ALA A 251 -15.49 -6.07 -12.99
C ALA A 251 -15.85 -6.88 -14.25
N GLY A 252 -15.20 -8.03 -14.45
CA GLY A 252 -15.42 -8.90 -15.62
C GLY A 252 -14.42 -8.70 -16.75
N ASP A 253 -13.65 -7.62 -16.74
CA ASP A 253 -12.65 -7.32 -17.78
C ASP A 253 -11.24 -7.70 -17.34
N LEU A 254 -10.42 -8.20 -18.26
CA LEU A 254 -9.02 -8.54 -18.04
C LEU A 254 -8.13 -7.35 -18.38
N ILE A 255 -7.71 -6.62 -17.34
CA ILE A 255 -6.98 -5.36 -17.44
C ILE A 255 -5.46 -5.57 -17.34
N GLU A 256 -4.70 -4.93 -18.23
CA GLU A 256 -3.24 -4.83 -18.13
C GLU A 256 -2.85 -3.99 -16.92
N THR A 257 -2.02 -4.56 -16.03
CA THR A 257 -1.61 -3.89 -14.79
C THR A 257 -0.39 -2.98 -14.95
N GLY A 258 0.35 -3.12 -16.05
CA GLY A 258 1.64 -2.47 -16.24
C GLY A 258 2.74 -2.99 -15.30
N ARG A 259 2.42 -3.91 -14.36
CA ARG A 259 3.37 -4.45 -13.39
C ARG A 259 3.92 -5.79 -13.85
N ARG A 260 5.25 -5.87 -13.99
CA ARG A 260 5.95 -7.12 -14.26
C ARG A 260 5.93 -8.07 -13.06
N LYS A 261 5.87 -7.52 -11.85
CA LYS A 261 5.73 -8.28 -10.60
C LYS A 261 4.44 -7.86 -9.91
N LEU A 262 3.56 -8.82 -9.70
CA LEU A 262 2.30 -8.68 -8.96
C LEU A 262 1.95 -10.03 -8.34
N GLY A 263 1.88 -10.08 -7.04
CA GLY A 263 1.49 -11.27 -6.29
C GLY A 263 -0.02 -11.39 -6.16
N THR A 264 -0.51 -11.48 -4.93
CA THR A 264 -1.94 -11.64 -4.65
C THR A 264 -2.54 -10.41 -3.99
N ILE A 265 -3.85 -10.21 -4.16
CA ILE A 265 -4.62 -9.19 -3.46
C ILE A 265 -5.72 -9.89 -2.66
N ILE A 266 -5.56 -9.92 -1.35
CA ILE A 266 -6.41 -10.68 -0.42
C ILE A 266 -7.26 -9.70 0.39
N GLY A 267 -8.58 -9.90 0.39
CA GLY A 267 -9.52 -9.16 1.22
C GLY A 267 -9.41 -9.49 2.69
N ASP A 268 -10.18 -8.78 3.51
CA ASP A 268 -10.15 -8.93 4.97
C ASP A 268 -10.61 -10.32 5.42
N LYS A 269 -10.02 -10.81 6.52
CA LYS A 269 -10.41 -12.05 7.22
C LYS A 269 -10.43 -13.29 6.33
N VAL A 270 -9.57 -13.33 5.31
CA VAL A 270 -9.34 -14.56 4.53
C VAL A 270 -8.43 -15.50 5.31
N HIS A 271 -8.75 -16.77 5.29
CA HIS A 271 -7.95 -17.84 5.89
C HIS A 271 -7.53 -18.83 4.80
N THR A 272 -6.22 -19.02 4.61
CA THR A 272 -5.76 -20.08 3.69
C THR A 272 -5.45 -21.37 4.44
N GLY A 273 -5.78 -22.52 3.81
CA GLY A 273 -5.27 -23.81 4.26
C GLY A 273 -3.76 -23.90 4.10
N ILE A 274 -3.14 -24.88 4.79
CA ILE A 274 -1.70 -25.14 4.63
C ILE A 274 -1.37 -25.49 3.17
N ASN A 275 -0.14 -25.12 2.72
CA ASN A 275 0.35 -25.39 1.37
C ASN A 275 -0.57 -24.82 0.25
N THR A 276 -1.24 -23.70 0.50
CA THR A 276 -1.99 -23.00 -0.54
C THR A 276 -1.01 -22.35 -1.52
N SER A 277 -1.16 -22.62 -2.80
CA SER A 277 -0.40 -22.00 -3.89
C SER A 277 -1.25 -20.99 -4.62
N ILE A 278 -0.81 -19.72 -4.69
CA ILE A 278 -1.59 -18.64 -5.31
C ILE A 278 -0.86 -18.16 -6.57
N TYR A 279 -1.56 -18.20 -7.70
CA TYR A 279 -1.04 -17.71 -8.97
C TYR A 279 -0.91 -16.18 -8.95
N PRO A 280 0.02 -15.61 -9.72
CA PRO A 280 0.29 -14.18 -9.71
C PRO A 280 -0.94 -13.38 -10.21
N GLY A 281 -1.20 -12.25 -9.56
CA GLY A 281 -2.30 -11.35 -9.89
C GLY A 281 -3.68 -11.85 -9.46
N ARG A 282 -3.77 -12.96 -8.71
CA ARG A 282 -5.07 -13.49 -8.21
C ARG A 282 -5.56 -12.72 -7.01
N LYS A 283 -6.89 -12.63 -6.91
CA LYS A 283 -7.60 -11.96 -5.84
C LYS A 283 -8.43 -12.95 -5.04
N ILE A 284 -8.53 -12.72 -3.72
CA ILE A 284 -9.39 -13.50 -2.83
C ILE A 284 -10.30 -12.53 -2.08
N TRP A 285 -11.61 -12.72 -2.16
CA TRP A 285 -12.60 -11.86 -1.52
C TRP A 285 -12.63 -12.05 0.00
N PRO A 286 -13.14 -11.06 0.74
CA PRO A 286 -13.17 -11.10 2.21
C PRO A 286 -13.91 -12.33 2.76
N HIS A 287 -13.47 -12.80 3.94
CA HIS A 287 -14.07 -13.90 4.69
C HIS A 287 -14.00 -15.29 4.03
N LEU A 288 -13.32 -15.43 2.89
CA LEU A 288 -13.15 -16.73 2.23
C LEU A 288 -12.05 -17.57 2.88
N THR A 289 -12.18 -18.87 2.70
CA THR A 289 -11.19 -19.86 3.14
C THR A 289 -10.76 -20.75 1.97
N THR A 290 -9.53 -21.26 1.99
CA THR A 290 -9.09 -22.30 1.07
C THR A 290 -8.86 -23.61 1.82
N LEU A 291 -9.03 -24.72 1.11
CA LEU A 291 -8.67 -26.05 1.65
C LEU A 291 -7.13 -26.22 1.70
N PRO A 292 -6.62 -27.12 2.55
CA PRO A 292 -5.23 -27.52 2.50
C PRO A 292 -4.81 -27.99 1.11
N GLY A 293 -3.64 -27.53 0.62
CA GLY A 293 -3.12 -27.86 -0.71
C GLY A 293 -3.85 -27.19 -1.89
N ALA A 294 -4.71 -26.21 -1.62
CA ALA A 294 -5.46 -25.52 -2.67
C ALA A 294 -4.54 -24.80 -3.65
N ILE A 295 -4.92 -24.82 -4.93
CA ILE A 295 -4.30 -24.03 -5.99
C ILE A 295 -5.28 -22.94 -6.40
N VAL A 296 -4.92 -21.68 -6.14
CA VAL A 296 -5.70 -20.49 -6.51
C VAL A 296 -5.21 -20.00 -7.87
N ASP A 297 -5.76 -20.52 -8.95
CA ASP A 297 -5.43 -20.21 -10.34
C ASP A 297 -6.34 -19.11 -10.94
N ARG A 298 -7.42 -18.77 -10.25
CA ARG A 298 -8.40 -17.74 -10.59
C ARG A 298 -8.82 -16.95 -9.35
N ASP A 299 -9.50 -15.82 -9.56
CA ASP A 299 -10.02 -15.03 -8.44
C ASP A 299 -11.09 -15.83 -7.68
N LEU A 300 -10.99 -15.82 -6.34
CA LEU A 300 -12.01 -16.41 -5.46
C LEU A 300 -12.93 -15.29 -4.98
N ILE A 301 -14.19 -15.32 -5.43
CA ILE A 301 -15.17 -14.28 -5.17
C ILE A 301 -16.36 -14.76 -4.31
N SER A 302 -16.52 -16.05 -4.11
CA SER A 302 -17.55 -16.70 -3.29
C SER A 302 -17.08 -18.08 -2.85
#